data_a28c453bf908052e9f538a89cc10a8d1
#
_entry.id   a28c453bf908052e9f538a89cc10a8d1
#
_cell.length_a   1.000
_cell.length_b   1.000
_cell.length_c   1.000
_cell.angle_alpha   90.00
_cell.angle_beta   90.00
_cell.angle_gamma   90.00
#
_symmetry.space_group_name_H-M   'P 1'
#
loop_
_entity.id
_entity.type
_entity.pdbx_description
1 polymer ?
#
loop_
_entity_poly.entity_id
_entity_poly.type
_entity_poly.pdbx_seq_one_letter_code
_entity_poly.pdbx_strand_id
1 'polypeptide(L)'
;VSTFIFSWDNLASKGRMLGTFDHFLVWSDLMKAELLYFYPRAKKENVKVVGTPQFEPYVMPKYETTKEDFLKKFQLNKKKLVICYSCADVSIGKNDPIVIKAIANAIRSNAIERDVQLLVRTSPAEDDARFKSIRSAFPEILWNVPKWNLTRENHAESWSQRVPSEEDIKDLRALLEYVDLNINMCSTMSLDFMLFNKPVINTVFGNESNGLYNDQRFLNYDHYKKVVESGAVTIAKNETELIAQINEALINPKERTAQRKGTIDLQIGKPLLDTSKRIAETLRKWA
;
A
#
# COMPACT_ATOMS: atom_id res chain seq x y z
N VAL A 1 -15.15 -6.16 26.66
CA VAL A 1 -14.15 -5.36 25.94
C VAL A 1 -14.17 -5.73 24.46
N SER A 2 -14.28 -4.73 23.57
CA SER A 2 -14.28 -4.93 22.10
C SER A 2 -12.94 -4.51 21.51
N THR A 3 -12.49 -5.22 20.47
CA THR A 3 -11.29 -4.86 19.71
C THR A 3 -11.59 -4.79 18.22
N PHE A 4 -10.88 -3.91 17.51
CA PHE A 4 -10.85 -3.83 16.06
C PHE A 4 -9.51 -4.36 15.56
N ILE A 5 -9.53 -5.32 14.64
CA ILE A 5 -8.30 -5.81 14.00
C ILE A 5 -7.89 -4.79 12.97
N PHE A 6 -6.86 -4.00 13.30
CA PHE A 6 -6.49 -2.80 12.59
C PHE A 6 -5.93 -3.06 11.18
N SER A 7 -5.13 -4.09 11.01
CA SER A 7 -4.44 -4.37 9.74
C SER A 7 -4.65 -5.81 9.29
N TRP A 8 -4.70 -6.00 7.98
CA TRP A 8 -4.90 -7.30 7.34
C TRP A 8 -3.81 -8.34 7.61
N ASP A 9 -2.62 -7.89 8.02
CA ASP A 9 -1.48 -8.73 8.38
C ASP A 9 -1.41 -9.09 9.87
N ASN A 10 -2.27 -8.50 10.71
CA ASN A 10 -2.18 -8.67 12.15
C ASN A 10 -2.40 -10.11 12.61
N LEU A 11 -3.37 -10.81 12.02
CA LEU A 11 -3.73 -12.16 12.45
C LEU A 11 -2.77 -13.23 11.93
N ALA A 12 -2.35 -13.08 10.67
CA ALA A 12 -1.63 -14.11 9.96
C ALA A 12 -0.10 -13.97 10.02
N SER A 13 0.44 -12.74 10.15
CA SER A 13 1.88 -12.48 9.98
C SER A 13 2.51 -11.68 11.11
N LYS A 14 1.74 -10.97 11.94
CA LYS A 14 2.22 -10.30 13.14
C LYS A 14 1.96 -11.13 14.37
N GLY A 15 2.60 -10.78 15.47
CA GLY A 15 2.52 -11.53 16.74
C GLY A 15 1.10 -11.69 17.28
N ARG A 16 0.93 -12.62 18.21
CA ARG A 16 -0.37 -12.92 18.83
C ARG A 16 -0.90 -11.74 19.63
N MET A 17 -2.21 -11.54 19.59
CA MET A 17 -2.89 -10.59 20.49
C MET A 17 -2.66 -10.99 21.94
N LEU A 18 -2.21 -10.02 22.74
CA LEU A 18 -2.01 -10.17 24.18
C LEU A 18 -3.29 -9.70 24.88
N GLY A 19 -4.21 -10.59 25.12
CA GLY A 19 -5.41 -10.26 25.87
C GLY A 19 -6.63 -11.06 25.44
N THR A 20 -7.65 -11.01 26.27
CA THR A 20 -8.96 -11.59 26.01
C THR A 20 -9.93 -10.47 25.65
N PHE A 21 -10.67 -10.65 24.59
CA PHE A 21 -11.70 -9.72 24.13
C PHE A 21 -13.04 -10.45 24.03
N ASP A 22 -14.10 -9.74 24.39
CA ASP A 22 -15.46 -10.27 24.30
C ASP A 22 -15.97 -10.23 22.87
N HIS A 23 -15.59 -9.17 22.12
CA HIS A 23 -16.05 -8.95 20.76
C HIS A 23 -14.92 -8.48 19.83
N PHE A 24 -15.04 -8.86 18.55
CA PHE A 24 -14.05 -8.56 17.52
C PHE A 24 -14.70 -7.91 16.29
N LEU A 25 -14.12 -6.82 15.82
CA LEU A 25 -14.46 -6.18 14.56
C LEU A 25 -13.37 -6.49 13.55
N VAL A 26 -13.75 -6.99 12.39
CA VAL A 26 -12.83 -7.41 11.31
C VAL A 26 -13.25 -6.82 9.96
N TRP A 27 -12.31 -6.81 9.01
CA TRP A 27 -12.53 -6.19 7.70
C TRP A 27 -13.46 -7.02 6.81
N SER A 28 -13.21 -8.32 6.70
CA SER A 28 -13.82 -9.22 5.72
C SER A 28 -14.14 -10.58 6.32
N ASP A 29 -14.86 -11.39 5.58
CA ASP A 29 -15.12 -12.79 5.94
C ASP A 29 -13.83 -13.62 5.94
N LEU A 30 -12.85 -13.28 5.08
CA LEU A 30 -11.51 -13.86 5.14
C LEU A 30 -10.87 -13.61 6.50
N MET A 31 -10.81 -12.35 6.94
CA MET A 31 -10.23 -11.99 8.24
C MET A 31 -11.00 -12.62 9.41
N LYS A 32 -12.33 -12.77 9.28
CA LYS A 32 -13.14 -13.52 10.25
C LYS A 32 -12.73 -14.99 10.32
N ALA A 33 -12.51 -15.63 9.18
CA ALA A 33 -12.06 -17.03 9.14
C ALA A 33 -10.65 -17.18 9.74
N GLU A 34 -9.73 -16.27 9.40
CA GLU A 34 -8.38 -16.22 9.99
C GLU A 34 -8.41 -16.02 11.52
N LEU A 35 -9.25 -15.09 12.01
CA LEU A 35 -9.42 -14.89 13.43
C LEU A 35 -9.86 -16.17 14.15
N LEU A 36 -10.88 -16.84 13.64
CA LEU A 36 -11.39 -18.08 14.23
C LEU A 36 -10.38 -19.23 14.15
N TYR A 37 -9.55 -19.26 13.12
CA TYR A 37 -8.49 -20.26 12.96
C TYR A 37 -7.33 -20.03 13.94
N PHE A 38 -6.80 -18.82 14.03
CA PHE A 38 -5.66 -18.50 14.90
C PHE A 38 -6.04 -18.32 16.37
N TYR A 39 -7.30 -17.97 16.65
CA TYR A 39 -7.83 -17.73 17.98
C TYR A 39 -9.08 -18.58 18.27
N PRO A 40 -8.93 -19.91 18.45
CA PRO A 40 -10.07 -20.84 18.56
C PRO A 40 -10.96 -20.60 19.77
N ARG A 41 -10.53 -19.76 20.73
CA ARG A 41 -11.38 -19.33 21.86
C ARG A 41 -12.36 -18.21 21.48
N ALA A 42 -12.14 -17.53 20.36
CA ALA A 42 -13.07 -16.52 19.85
C ALA A 42 -14.35 -17.21 19.35
N LYS A 43 -15.51 -16.76 19.83
CA LYS A 43 -16.79 -17.31 19.40
C LYS A 43 -17.26 -16.62 18.10
N LYS A 44 -17.75 -17.39 17.16
CA LYS A 44 -18.18 -16.90 15.83
C LYS A 44 -19.22 -15.80 15.90
N GLU A 45 -20.15 -15.86 16.85
CA GLU A 45 -21.18 -14.87 17.13
C GLU A 45 -20.62 -13.52 17.57
N ASN A 46 -19.46 -13.54 18.23
CA ASN A 46 -18.78 -12.35 18.74
C ASN A 46 -17.87 -11.67 17.71
N VAL A 47 -17.76 -12.21 16.48
CA VAL A 47 -16.94 -11.65 15.40
C VAL A 47 -17.83 -11.01 14.35
N LYS A 48 -17.71 -9.68 14.19
CA LYS A 48 -18.51 -8.90 13.25
C LYS A 48 -17.65 -8.36 12.10
N VAL A 49 -18.06 -8.65 10.88
CA VAL A 49 -17.46 -8.07 9.67
C VAL A 49 -18.05 -6.68 9.45
N VAL A 50 -17.21 -5.65 9.55
CA VAL A 50 -17.62 -4.24 9.44
C VAL A 50 -16.94 -3.48 8.29
N GLY A 51 -15.93 -4.06 7.64
CA GLY A 51 -15.06 -3.37 6.70
C GLY A 51 -13.87 -2.73 7.39
N THR A 52 -13.14 -1.88 6.69
CA THR A 52 -11.97 -1.18 7.22
C THR A 52 -12.11 0.33 7.12
N PRO A 53 -11.96 1.09 8.22
CA PRO A 53 -11.98 2.54 8.19
C PRO A 53 -10.74 3.16 7.54
N GLN A 54 -9.66 2.37 7.39
CA GLN A 54 -8.40 2.84 6.81
C GLN A 54 -8.60 3.40 5.39
N PHE A 55 -9.46 2.78 4.60
CA PHE A 55 -9.69 3.15 3.19
C PHE A 55 -10.98 3.96 2.98
N GLU A 56 -11.79 4.18 4.02
CA GLU A 56 -13.00 4.98 3.91
C GLU A 56 -12.74 6.41 3.39
N PRO A 57 -11.64 7.10 3.77
CA PRO A 57 -11.30 8.41 3.24
C PRO A 57 -11.23 8.48 1.70
N TYR A 58 -10.92 7.38 1.02
CA TYR A 58 -10.80 7.35 -0.45
C TYR A 58 -12.13 7.53 -1.19
N VAL A 59 -13.25 7.33 -0.51
CA VAL A 59 -14.61 7.52 -1.06
C VAL A 59 -15.33 8.72 -0.46
N MET A 60 -14.65 9.50 0.40
CA MET A 60 -15.25 10.69 1.02
C MET A 60 -14.97 11.93 0.15
N PRO A 61 -16.03 12.66 -0.31
CA PRO A 61 -15.87 13.83 -1.18
C PRO A 61 -14.91 14.91 -0.65
N LYS A 62 -14.87 15.09 0.67
CA LYS A 62 -13.99 16.11 1.30
C LYS A 62 -12.48 15.92 1.04
N TYR A 63 -12.07 14.72 0.61
CA TYR A 63 -10.68 14.41 0.27
C TYR A 63 -10.41 14.39 -1.23
N GLU A 64 -11.40 14.72 -2.05
CA GLU A 64 -11.23 14.84 -3.50
C GLU A 64 -10.34 16.02 -3.88
N THR A 65 -9.54 15.80 -4.91
CA THR A 65 -8.65 16.79 -5.50
C THR A 65 -8.75 16.66 -7.02
N THR A 66 -8.70 17.76 -7.75
CA THR A 66 -8.71 17.71 -9.21
C THR A 66 -7.38 17.17 -9.75
N LYS A 67 -7.41 16.58 -10.94
CA LYS A 67 -6.19 16.15 -11.63
C LYS A 67 -5.22 17.32 -11.85
N GLU A 68 -5.75 18.49 -12.16
CA GLU A 68 -4.94 19.70 -12.37
C GLU A 68 -4.20 20.12 -11.12
N ASP A 69 -4.87 20.14 -9.96
CA ASP A 69 -4.24 20.48 -8.68
C ASP A 69 -3.19 19.46 -8.28
N PHE A 70 -3.45 18.17 -8.49
CA PHE A 70 -2.49 17.11 -8.27
C PHE A 70 -1.23 17.29 -9.13
N LEU A 71 -1.40 17.47 -10.44
CA LEU A 71 -0.29 17.67 -11.35
C LEU A 71 0.52 18.93 -11.00
N LYS A 72 -0.15 20.04 -10.68
CA LYS A 72 0.47 21.28 -10.26
C LYS A 72 1.26 21.13 -8.97
N LYS A 73 0.64 20.49 -7.96
CA LYS A 73 1.26 20.30 -6.63
C LYS A 73 2.57 19.53 -6.70
N PHE A 74 2.60 18.45 -7.49
CA PHE A 74 3.78 17.59 -7.63
C PHE A 74 4.63 17.92 -8.85
N GLN A 75 4.37 19.05 -9.54
CA GLN A 75 5.10 19.53 -10.73
C GLN A 75 5.14 18.50 -11.84
N LEU A 76 4.06 17.72 -11.99
CA LEU A 76 3.93 16.66 -12.98
C LEU A 76 3.58 17.21 -14.37
N ASN A 77 4.22 16.68 -15.41
CA ASN A 77 3.91 17.01 -16.79
C ASN A 77 2.63 16.26 -17.22
N LYS A 78 1.59 17.00 -17.61
CA LYS A 78 0.30 16.45 -18.04
C LYS A 78 0.34 15.56 -19.29
N LYS A 79 1.43 15.62 -20.05
CA LYS A 79 1.61 14.81 -21.29
C LYS A 79 2.27 13.46 -21.00
N LYS A 80 2.87 13.27 -19.81
CA LYS A 80 3.58 12.06 -19.43
C LYS A 80 2.72 11.17 -18.56
N LEU A 81 2.87 9.86 -18.72
CA LEU A 81 2.32 8.89 -17.77
C LEU A 81 3.10 8.96 -16.44
N VAL A 82 2.45 8.65 -15.34
CA VAL A 82 3.04 8.74 -14.01
C VAL A 82 3.24 7.35 -13.43
N ILE A 83 4.49 6.97 -13.22
CA ILE A 83 4.85 5.79 -12.42
C ILE A 83 5.04 6.25 -10.98
N CYS A 84 4.33 5.65 -10.04
CA CYS A 84 4.54 5.87 -8.61
C CYS A 84 5.34 4.72 -8.00
N TYR A 85 6.50 5.02 -7.41
CA TYR A 85 7.17 4.10 -6.51
C TYR A 85 6.78 4.41 -5.07
N SER A 86 6.17 3.45 -4.37
CA SER A 86 5.79 3.60 -2.96
C SER A 86 6.78 2.88 -2.07
N CYS A 87 7.58 3.65 -1.33
CA CYS A 87 8.60 3.13 -0.43
C CYS A 87 7.99 2.43 0.79
N ALA A 88 8.63 1.37 1.25
CA ALA A 88 8.45 0.84 2.59
C ALA A 88 9.31 1.62 3.59
N ASP A 89 9.14 1.39 4.89
CA ASP A 89 10.06 1.96 5.88
C ASP A 89 11.46 1.32 5.81
N VAL A 90 12.47 1.99 6.36
CA VAL A 90 13.87 1.58 6.27
C VAL A 90 14.14 0.19 6.84
N SER A 91 13.34 -0.29 7.77
CA SER A 91 13.51 -1.62 8.37
C SER A 91 13.16 -2.75 7.39
N ILE A 92 12.26 -2.48 6.47
CA ILE A 92 11.72 -3.44 5.49
C ILE A 92 12.23 -3.13 4.07
N GLY A 93 12.09 -1.88 3.62
CA GLY A 93 12.39 -1.44 2.25
C GLY A 93 13.86 -1.07 2.02
N LYS A 94 14.80 -1.88 2.46
CA LYS A 94 16.24 -1.59 2.28
C LYS A 94 16.67 -1.53 0.82
N ASN A 95 15.94 -2.20 -0.06
CA ASN A 95 16.20 -2.23 -1.49
C ASN A 95 15.49 -1.11 -2.29
N ASP A 96 14.64 -0.30 -1.66
CA ASP A 96 13.96 0.81 -2.34
C ASP A 96 14.93 1.72 -3.13
N PRO A 97 16.09 2.14 -2.59
CA PRO A 97 17.04 2.95 -3.34
C PRO A 97 17.54 2.28 -4.63
N ILE A 98 17.73 0.96 -4.61
CA ILE A 98 18.21 0.17 -5.76
C ILE A 98 17.13 0.18 -6.85
N VAL A 99 15.89 -0.09 -6.47
CA VAL A 99 14.75 -0.15 -7.40
C VAL A 99 14.46 1.22 -8.01
N ILE A 100 14.44 2.28 -7.19
CA ILE A 100 14.24 3.65 -7.68
C ILE A 100 15.32 4.02 -8.71
N LYS A 101 16.59 3.69 -8.44
CA LYS A 101 17.70 3.92 -9.37
C LYS A 101 17.51 3.11 -10.67
N ALA A 102 17.08 1.85 -10.59
CA ALA A 102 16.82 1.02 -11.77
C ALA A 102 15.75 1.65 -12.66
N ILE A 103 14.62 2.10 -12.07
CA ILE A 103 13.54 2.77 -12.83
C ILE A 103 14.05 4.08 -13.45
N ALA A 104 14.77 4.91 -12.69
CA ALA A 104 15.30 6.18 -13.20
C ALA A 104 16.29 5.98 -14.37
N ASN A 105 17.17 4.99 -14.27
CA ASN A 105 18.08 4.61 -15.35
C ASN A 105 17.32 4.12 -16.58
N ALA A 106 16.28 3.29 -16.41
CA ALA A 106 15.45 2.80 -17.49
C ALA A 106 14.71 3.93 -18.22
N ILE A 107 14.27 4.96 -17.50
CA ILE A 107 13.70 6.17 -18.10
C ILE A 107 14.75 6.93 -18.90
N ARG A 108 15.94 7.17 -18.34
CA ARG A 108 17.03 7.90 -19.02
C ARG A 108 17.55 7.19 -20.26
N SER A 109 17.58 5.87 -20.26
CA SER A 109 18.05 5.06 -21.38
C SER A 109 16.96 4.77 -22.43
N ASN A 110 15.74 5.28 -22.24
CA ASN A 110 14.56 4.98 -23.06
C ASN A 110 14.22 3.48 -23.14
N ALA A 111 14.57 2.71 -22.09
CA ALA A 111 14.18 1.31 -21.98
C ALA A 111 12.68 1.15 -21.63
N ILE A 112 12.06 2.20 -21.11
CA ILE A 112 10.61 2.30 -20.97
C ILE A 112 10.07 2.99 -22.22
N GLU A 113 9.21 2.26 -22.96
CA GLU A 113 8.76 2.63 -24.32
C GLU A 113 7.80 3.83 -24.33
N ARG A 114 7.12 4.10 -23.22
CA ARG A 114 6.17 5.22 -23.08
C ARG A 114 6.88 6.42 -22.47
N ASP A 115 6.41 7.61 -22.83
CA ASP A 115 6.89 8.84 -22.17
C ASP A 115 6.34 8.92 -20.74
N VAL A 116 7.21 8.71 -19.78
CA VAL A 116 6.86 8.57 -18.36
C VAL A 116 7.62 9.56 -17.49
N GLN A 117 7.14 9.76 -16.28
CA GLN A 117 7.82 10.43 -15.18
C GLN A 117 7.67 9.62 -13.91
N LEU A 118 8.67 9.68 -13.03
CA LEU A 118 8.71 8.94 -11.79
C LEU A 118 8.35 9.84 -10.61
N LEU A 119 7.30 9.48 -9.88
CA LEU A 119 6.92 10.06 -8.60
C LEU A 119 7.22 9.06 -7.48
N VAL A 120 8.08 9.41 -6.54
CA VAL A 120 8.41 8.55 -5.40
C VAL A 120 7.66 9.05 -4.17
N ARG A 121 6.82 8.18 -3.59
CA ARG A 121 6.20 8.41 -2.27
C ARG A 121 7.02 7.71 -1.20
N THR A 122 7.62 8.49 -0.30
CA THR A 122 8.41 7.94 0.81
C THR A 122 7.51 7.38 1.91
N SER A 123 8.09 6.60 2.83
CA SER A 123 7.37 6.10 3.99
C SER A 123 7.09 7.21 5.02
N PRO A 124 5.90 7.28 5.63
CA PRO A 124 5.64 8.22 6.71
C PRO A 124 6.35 7.86 8.03
N ALA A 125 6.94 6.67 8.12
CA ALA A 125 7.57 6.16 9.33
C ALA A 125 9.03 6.63 9.51
N GLU A 126 9.62 7.27 8.48
CA GLU A 126 11.02 7.67 8.48
C GLU A 126 11.23 9.08 7.91
N ASP A 127 12.42 9.64 8.14
CA ASP A 127 12.91 10.75 7.33
C ASP A 127 13.40 10.19 5.98
N ASP A 128 13.52 11.04 4.99
CA ASP A 128 13.94 10.63 3.65
C ASP A 128 15.46 10.70 3.43
N ALA A 129 16.25 10.69 4.50
CA ALA A 129 17.70 10.87 4.47
C ALA A 129 18.43 9.84 3.59
N ARG A 130 17.94 8.59 3.56
CA ARG A 130 18.52 7.51 2.72
C ARG A 130 18.39 7.76 1.22
N PHE A 131 17.56 8.69 0.80
CA PHE A 131 17.34 9.02 -0.61
C PHE A 131 18.15 10.24 -1.10
N LYS A 132 18.96 10.89 -0.24
CA LYS A 132 19.72 12.09 -0.61
C LYS A 132 20.62 11.87 -1.83
N SER A 133 21.33 10.75 -1.91
CA SER A 133 22.19 10.42 -3.06
C SER A 133 21.40 10.23 -4.35
N ILE A 134 20.20 9.63 -4.28
CA ILE A 134 19.31 9.46 -5.43
C ILE A 134 18.76 10.80 -5.88
N ARG A 135 18.31 11.67 -4.95
CA ARG A 135 17.85 13.02 -5.27
C ARG A 135 18.91 13.83 -6.02
N SER A 136 20.18 13.71 -5.59
CA SER A 136 21.29 14.38 -6.24
C SER A 136 21.64 13.80 -7.62
N ALA A 137 21.57 12.48 -7.78
CA ALA A 137 21.90 11.79 -9.04
C ALA A 137 20.76 11.88 -10.09
N PHE A 138 19.53 12.01 -9.66
CA PHE A 138 18.32 12.01 -10.49
C PHE A 138 17.39 13.16 -10.09
N PRO A 139 17.76 14.42 -10.40
CA PRO A 139 16.97 15.60 -10.03
C PRO A 139 15.60 15.66 -10.72
N GLU A 140 15.38 14.88 -11.78
CA GLU A 140 14.11 14.76 -12.47
C GLU A 140 13.07 13.89 -11.76
N ILE A 141 13.46 13.13 -10.75
CA ILE A 141 12.52 12.37 -9.92
C ILE A 141 11.71 13.33 -9.06
N LEU A 142 10.41 13.15 -9.08
CA LEU A 142 9.47 13.91 -8.28
C LEU A 142 9.18 13.19 -6.96
N TRP A 143 8.95 13.93 -5.89
CA TRP A 143 8.86 13.35 -4.55
C TRP A 143 7.58 13.77 -3.85
N ASN A 144 6.84 12.81 -3.35
CA ASN A 144 5.75 12.99 -2.40
C ASN A 144 6.23 12.49 -1.02
N VAL A 145 6.55 13.44 -0.15
CA VAL A 145 6.91 13.15 1.25
C VAL A 145 5.65 13.24 2.09
N PRO A 146 5.22 12.16 2.76
CA PRO A 146 4.01 12.16 3.56
C PRO A 146 4.04 13.20 4.69
N LYS A 147 2.94 13.92 4.87
CA LYS A 147 2.78 14.93 5.93
C LYS A 147 2.00 14.32 7.09
N TRP A 148 2.73 13.62 7.97
CA TRP A 148 2.16 13.00 9.16
C TRP A 148 2.58 13.75 10.41
N ASN A 149 1.63 14.01 11.29
CA ASN A 149 1.86 14.68 12.56
C ASN A 149 2.30 13.69 13.62
N LEU A 150 3.38 14.02 14.35
CA LEU A 150 3.78 13.26 15.52
C LEU A 150 2.77 13.50 16.65
N THR A 151 2.19 12.43 17.18
CA THR A 151 1.16 12.50 18.23
C THR A 151 1.64 11.96 19.57
N ARG A 152 2.73 11.17 19.56
CA ARG A 152 3.39 10.62 20.76
C ARG A 152 4.83 10.28 20.44
N GLU A 153 5.66 10.15 21.45
CA GLU A 153 7.07 9.80 21.34
C GLU A 153 7.38 8.48 22.06
N ASN A 154 8.56 7.94 21.78
CA ASN A 154 9.12 6.77 22.48
C ASN A 154 8.28 5.50 22.42
N HIS A 155 7.52 5.29 21.33
CA HIS A 155 6.83 4.02 21.12
C HIS A 155 7.73 3.06 20.33
N ALA A 156 7.65 1.76 20.65
CA ALA A 156 8.48 0.72 20.01
C ALA A 156 8.29 0.66 18.48
N GLU A 157 7.09 1.00 18.00
CA GLU A 157 6.79 1.07 16.56
C GLU A 157 6.66 2.53 16.12
N SER A 158 7.65 3.04 15.39
CA SER A 158 7.75 4.45 14.97
C SER A 158 6.55 4.93 14.14
N TRP A 159 6.00 4.09 13.27
CA TRP A 159 4.83 4.41 12.46
C TRP A 159 3.58 4.71 13.31
N SER A 160 3.44 4.05 14.48
CA SER A 160 2.29 4.24 15.38
C SER A 160 2.33 5.55 16.17
N GLN A 161 3.43 6.30 16.07
CA GLN A 161 3.59 7.61 16.73
C GLN A 161 3.01 8.76 15.91
N ARG A 162 2.61 8.51 14.68
CA ARG A 162 2.21 9.52 13.72
C ARG A 162 0.81 9.28 13.18
N VAL A 163 0.13 10.35 12.83
CA VAL A 163 -1.17 10.32 12.15
C VAL A 163 -1.12 11.19 10.89
N PRO A 164 -1.75 10.77 9.80
CA PRO A 164 -1.79 11.57 8.57
C PRO A 164 -2.49 12.92 8.81
N SER A 165 -1.98 13.98 8.20
CA SER A 165 -2.71 15.22 8.08
C SER A 165 -3.84 15.07 7.04
N GLU A 166 -4.85 15.96 7.10
CA GLU A 166 -5.88 15.98 6.05
C GLU A 166 -5.30 16.27 4.66
N GLU A 167 -4.22 17.06 4.60
CA GLU A 167 -3.51 17.33 3.36
C GLU A 167 -2.88 16.04 2.78
N ASP A 168 -2.25 15.22 3.63
CA ASP A 168 -1.64 13.97 3.17
C ASP A 168 -2.69 12.94 2.72
N ILE A 169 -3.86 12.91 3.35
CA ILE A 169 -4.98 12.07 2.93
C ILE A 169 -5.45 12.48 1.52
N LYS A 170 -5.59 13.79 1.25
CA LYS A 170 -5.93 14.29 -0.09
C LYS A 170 -4.86 13.95 -1.11
N ASP A 171 -3.58 14.12 -0.75
CA ASP A 171 -2.45 13.80 -1.61
C ASP A 171 -2.42 12.32 -1.96
N LEU A 172 -2.58 11.45 -0.97
CA LEU A 172 -2.62 10.00 -1.19
C LEU A 172 -3.80 9.61 -2.07
N ARG A 173 -5.01 10.10 -1.78
CA ARG A 173 -6.18 9.80 -2.60
C ARG A 173 -5.99 10.24 -4.06
N ALA A 174 -5.49 11.47 -4.28
CA ALA A 174 -5.21 11.97 -5.62
C ALA A 174 -4.12 11.15 -6.34
N LEU A 175 -3.07 10.74 -5.62
CA LEU A 175 -2.03 9.86 -6.14
C LEU A 175 -2.61 8.52 -6.58
N LEU A 176 -3.46 7.88 -5.77
CA LEU A 176 -4.14 6.63 -6.12
C LEU A 176 -5.02 6.78 -7.36
N GLU A 177 -5.70 7.92 -7.53
CA GLU A 177 -6.60 8.18 -8.64
C GLU A 177 -5.88 8.53 -9.95
N TYR A 178 -4.80 9.32 -9.90
CA TYR A 178 -4.24 9.96 -11.09
C TYR A 178 -2.92 9.40 -11.60
N VAL A 179 -2.23 8.55 -10.84
CA VAL A 179 -1.07 7.82 -11.39
C VAL A 179 -1.50 6.65 -12.26
N ASP A 180 -0.61 6.20 -13.14
CA ASP A 180 -0.92 5.16 -14.12
C ASP A 180 -0.47 3.76 -13.67
N LEU A 181 0.57 3.68 -12.86
CA LEU A 181 1.19 2.44 -12.39
C LEU A 181 1.78 2.63 -11.00
N ASN A 182 1.61 1.65 -10.11
CA ASN A 182 2.34 1.59 -8.84
C ASN A 182 3.38 0.48 -8.82
N ILE A 183 4.51 0.78 -8.20
CA ILE A 183 5.58 -0.17 -7.91
C ILE A 183 5.88 -0.10 -6.42
N ASN A 184 5.92 -1.24 -5.75
CA ASN A 184 6.23 -1.32 -4.32
C ASN A 184 6.77 -2.70 -3.95
N MET A 185 7.34 -2.83 -2.74
CA MET A 185 7.81 -4.12 -2.22
C MET A 185 6.74 -4.72 -1.30
N CYS A 186 5.80 -5.51 -1.86
CA CYS A 186 4.79 -6.29 -1.10
C CYS A 186 4.06 -5.50 0.01
N SER A 187 3.71 -4.25 -0.27
CA SER A 187 3.12 -3.31 0.68
C SER A 187 1.59 -3.33 0.64
N THR A 188 0.95 -2.85 1.71
CA THR A 188 -0.50 -2.53 1.73
C THR A 188 -0.89 -1.57 0.61
N MET A 189 0.04 -0.71 0.14
CA MET A 189 -0.17 0.14 -1.03
C MET A 189 -0.63 -0.64 -2.27
N SER A 190 -0.38 -1.94 -2.35
CA SER A 190 -0.95 -2.78 -3.42
C SER A 190 -2.48 -2.82 -3.36
N LEU A 191 -3.08 -2.95 -2.18
CA LEU A 191 -4.54 -2.88 -2.01
C LEU A 191 -5.07 -1.47 -2.29
N ASP A 192 -4.36 -0.45 -1.81
CA ASP A 192 -4.72 0.96 -2.04
C ASP A 192 -4.87 1.25 -3.54
N PHE A 193 -3.87 0.86 -4.35
CA PHE A 193 -3.90 1.06 -5.81
C PHE A 193 -4.92 0.17 -6.52
N MET A 194 -5.14 -1.06 -6.04
CA MET A 194 -6.17 -1.95 -6.58
C MET A 194 -7.59 -1.39 -6.38
N LEU A 195 -7.85 -0.65 -5.30
CA LEU A 195 -9.13 0.05 -5.09
C LEU A 195 -9.46 1.04 -6.22
N PHE A 196 -8.43 1.62 -6.84
CA PHE A 196 -8.54 2.50 -8.02
C PHE A 196 -8.27 1.77 -9.35
N ASN A 197 -8.28 0.44 -9.32
CA ASN A 197 -8.02 -0.43 -10.48
C ASN A 197 -6.68 -0.13 -11.19
N LYS A 198 -5.66 0.31 -10.48
CA LYS A 198 -4.34 0.58 -11.04
C LYS A 198 -3.48 -0.68 -11.09
N PRO A 199 -2.66 -0.86 -12.14
CA PRO A 199 -1.64 -1.91 -12.17
C PRO A 199 -0.67 -1.78 -11.00
N VAL A 200 -0.22 -2.92 -10.48
CA VAL A 200 0.75 -2.98 -9.38
C VAL A 200 1.84 -3.98 -9.73
N ILE A 201 3.09 -3.55 -9.62
CA ILE A 201 4.28 -4.41 -9.73
C ILE A 201 4.94 -4.49 -8.36
N ASN A 202 5.17 -5.70 -7.87
CA ASN A 202 5.95 -5.91 -6.65
C ASN A 202 7.39 -6.27 -7.01
N THR A 203 8.33 -5.47 -6.51
CA THR A 203 9.76 -5.72 -6.69
C THR A 203 10.32 -6.49 -5.51
N VAL A 204 10.99 -7.62 -5.79
CA VAL A 204 11.50 -8.52 -4.76
C VAL A 204 12.96 -8.89 -5.06
N PHE A 205 13.78 -7.89 -5.38
CA PHE A 205 15.20 -8.05 -5.66
C PHE A 205 16.05 -7.00 -4.94
N GLY A 206 17.32 -7.31 -4.80
CA GLY A 206 18.34 -6.46 -4.21
C GLY A 206 19.69 -6.76 -4.83
N ASN A 207 20.78 -6.42 -4.15
CA ASN A 207 22.14 -6.80 -4.56
C ASN A 207 22.74 -7.81 -3.57
N GLU A 208 23.93 -8.33 -3.89
CA GLU A 208 24.65 -9.31 -3.06
C GLU A 208 24.93 -8.79 -1.65
N SER A 209 25.22 -7.50 -1.49
CA SER A 209 25.44 -6.87 -0.17
C SER A 209 24.19 -6.87 0.72
N ASN A 210 23.03 -7.07 0.15
CA ASN A 210 21.74 -7.15 0.82
C ASN A 210 21.21 -8.59 0.94
N GLY A 211 22.06 -9.60 0.85
CA GLY A 211 21.68 -11.01 0.76
C GLY A 211 20.70 -11.51 1.83
N LEU A 212 20.76 -10.98 3.07
CA LEU A 212 19.79 -11.25 4.13
C LEU A 212 18.43 -10.56 3.89
N TYR A 213 18.39 -9.60 3.00
CA TYR A 213 17.20 -8.81 2.65
C TYR A 213 16.67 -9.18 1.27
N ASN A 214 16.68 -10.47 0.96
CA ASN A 214 16.00 -11.00 -0.19
C ASN A 214 14.48 -10.83 0.04
N ASP A 215 13.90 -9.86 -0.64
CA ASP A 215 12.49 -9.49 -0.48
C ASP A 215 11.53 -10.57 -0.98
N GLN A 216 12.01 -11.61 -1.68
CA GLN A 216 11.19 -12.76 -2.11
C GLN A 216 10.51 -13.48 -0.94
N ARG A 217 11.06 -13.41 0.27
CA ARG A 217 10.42 -13.95 1.49
C ARG A 217 9.02 -13.38 1.73
N PHE A 218 8.78 -12.11 1.36
CA PHE A 218 7.50 -11.44 1.58
C PHE A 218 6.39 -12.02 0.72
N LEU A 219 6.71 -12.67 -0.41
CA LEU A 219 5.74 -13.37 -1.26
C LEU A 219 5.07 -14.54 -0.53
N ASN A 220 5.73 -15.11 0.49
CA ASN A 220 5.28 -16.28 1.23
C ASN A 220 4.62 -15.94 2.57
N TYR A 221 4.50 -14.66 2.93
CA TYR A 221 3.77 -14.27 4.13
C TYR A 221 2.28 -14.56 3.95
N ASP A 222 1.65 -15.20 4.90
CA ASP A 222 0.27 -15.72 4.80
C ASP A 222 -0.74 -14.68 4.30
N HIS A 223 -0.64 -13.43 4.76
CA HIS A 223 -1.50 -12.36 4.27
C HIS A 223 -1.21 -11.97 2.82
N TYR A 224 0.09 -11.92 2.42
CA TYR A 224 0.48 -11.44 1.09
C TYR A 224 0.40 -12.53 0.02
N LYS A 225 0.60 -13.79 0.40
CA LYS A 225 0.50 -14.95 -0.49
C LYS A 225 -0.81 -14.97 -1.27
N LYS A 226 -1.92 -14.62 -0.63
CA LYS A 226 -3.24 -14.52 -1.28
C LYS A 226 -3.28 -13.46 -2.39
N VAL A 227 -2.56 -12.34 -2.23
CA VAL A 227 -2.42 -11.31 -3.28
C VAL A 227 -1.61 -11.85 -4.46
N VAL A 228 -0.52 -12.56 -4.18
CA VAL A 228 0.33 -13.18 -5.22
C VAL A 228 -0.47 -14.23 -5.99
N GLU A 229 -1.12 -15.14 -5.29
CA GLU A 229 -1.91 -16.25 -5.87
C GLU A 229 -3.12 -15.76 -6.67
N SER A 230 -3.68 -14.60 -6.33
CA SER A 230 -4.78 -14.00 -7.08
C SER A 230 -4.41 -13.54 -8.49
N GLY A 231 -3.11 -13.35 -8.77
CA GLY A 231 -2.61 -12.77 -10.01
C GLY A 231 -2.94 -11.29 -10.20
N ALA A 232 -3.37 -10.58 -9.14
CA ALA A 232 -3.71 -9.15 -9.19
C ALA A 232 -2.48 -8.24 -9.34
N VAL A 233 -1.31 -8.73 -8.92
CA VAL A 233 -0.01 -8.06 -9.05
C VAL A 233 0.91 -8.85 -9.98
N THR A 234 1.91 -8.17 -10.56
CA THR A 234 3.06 -8.84 -11.18
C THR A 234 4.27 -8.76 -10.25
N ILE A 235 5.17 -9.72 -10.37
CA ILE A 235 6.35 -9.85 -9.48
C ILE A 235 7.61 -9.71 -10.32
N ALA A 236 8.43 -8.68 -10.03
CA ALA A 236 9.72 -8.47 -10.67
C ALA A 236 10.85 -8.93 -9.72
N LYS A 237 11.64 -9.91 -10.15
CA LYS A 237 12.74 -10.51 -9.40
C LYS A 237 14.12 -9.96 -9.80
N ASN A 238 14.16 -9.10 -10.80
CA ASN A 238 15.35 -8.41 -11.32
C ASN A 238 14.94 -7.18 -12.14
N GLU A 239 15.93 -6.37 -12.53
CA GLU A 239 15.71 -5.14 -13.30
C GLU A 239 15.11 -5.41 -14.69
N THR A 240 15.52 -6.48 -15.36
CA THR A 240 15.00 -6.83 -16.69
C THR A 240 13.50 -7.15 -16.64
N GLU A 241 13.10 -7.96 -15.67
CA GLU A 241 11.69 -8.27 -15.44
C GLU A 241 10.89 -7.01 -15.07
N LEU A 242 11.47 -6.14 -14.23
CA LEU A 242 10.82 -4.89 -13.85
C LEU A 242 10.52 -4.01 -15.06
N ILE A 243 11.51 -3.80 -15.93
CA ILE A 243 11.34 -2.96 -17.14
C ILE A 243 10.30 -3.56 -18.07
N ALA A 244 10.37 -4.88 -18.31
CA ALA A 244 9.39 -5.57 -19.16
C ALA A 244 7.95 -5.43 -18.61
N GLN A 245 7.78 -5.60 -17.31
CA GLN A 245 6.47 -5.48 -16.65
C GLN A 245 5.95 -4.03 -16.60
N ILE A 246 6.84 -3.03 -16.48
CA ILE A 246 6.46 -1.62 -16.61
C ILE A 246 5.89 -1.37 -18.00
N ASN A 247 6.60 -1.78 -19.06
CA ASN A 247 6.14 -1.60 -20.45
C ASN A 247 4.79 -2.28 -20.66
N GLU A 248 4.63 -3.53 -20.25
CA GLU A 248 3.38 -4.26 -20.36
C GLU A 248 2.23 -3.58 -19.60
N ALA A 249 2.45 -3.18 -18.35
CA ALA A 249 1.43 -2.54 -17.52
C ALA A 249 0.96 -1.18 -18.09
N LEU A 250 1.86 -0.42 -18.72
CA LEU A 250 1.54 0.87 -19.34
C LEU A 250 0.83 0.73 -20.69
N ILE A 251 1.02 -0.39 -21.39
CA ILE A 251 0.30 -0.71 -22.64
C ILE A 251 -1.08 -1.29 -22.34
N ASN A 252 -1.15 -2.23 -21.40
CA ASN A 252 -2.36 -3.00 -21.07
C ASN A 252 -2.81 -2.80 -19.59
N PRO A 253 -3.11 -1.57 -19.14
CA PRO A 253 -3.37 -1.29 -17.72
C PRO A 253 -4.61 -2.01 -17.16
N LYS A 254 -5.50 -2.48 -18.01
CA LYS A 254 -6.76 -3.15 -17.64
C LYS A 254 -6.67 -4.69 -17.62
N GLU A 255 -5.55 -5.28 -18.04
CA GLU A 255 -5.40 -6.73 -18.21
C GLU A 255 -5.84 -7.51 -16.95
N ARG A 256 -5.44 -7.07 -15.76
CA ARG A 256 -5.72 -7.76 -14.48
C ARG A 256 -6.87 -7.15 -13.69
N THR A 257 -7.81 -6.48 -14.33
CA THR A 257 -8.95 -5.81 -13.66
C THR A 257 -9.79 -6.79 -12.84
N ALA A 258 -10.10 -7.97 -13.38
CA ALA A 258 -10.89 -8.99 -12.67
C ALA A 258 -10.18 -9.52 -11.42
N GLN A 259 -8.88 -9.78 -11.53
CA GLN A 259 -8.04 -10.23 -10.42
C GLN A 259 -7.93 -9.17 -9.32
N ARG A 260 -7.70 -7.91 -9.69
CA ARG A 260 -7.67 -6.78 -8.73
C ARG A 260 -9.00 -6.67 -7.99
N LYS A 261 -10.12 -6.70 -8.73
CA LYS A 261 -11.45 -6.63 -8.13
C LYS A 261 -11.68 -7.81 -7.17
N GLY A 262 -11.40 -9.05 -7.59
CA GLY A 262 -11.56 -10.23 -6.74
C GLY A 262 -10.71 -10.17 -5.47
N THR A 263 -9.48 -9.63 -5.56
CA THR A 263 -8.61 -9.44 -4.41
C THR A 263 -9.18 -8.43 -3.42
N ILE A 264 -9.70 -7.30 -3.91
CA ILE A 264 -10.34 -6.28 -3.07
C ILE A 264 -11.61 -6.83 -2.41
N ASP A 265 -12.46 -7.52 -3.16
CA ASP A 265 -13.68 -8.15 -2.63
C ASP A 265 -13.33 -9.16 -1.51
N LEU A 266 -12.26 -9.93 -1.67
CA LEU A 266 -11.79 -10.89 -0.67
C LEU A 266 -11.21 -10.21 0.59
N GLN A 267 -10.34 -9.22 0.42
CA GLN A 267 -9.56 -8.63 1.52
C GLN A 267 -10.37 -7.59 2.31
N ILE A 268 -11.19 -6.78 1.64
CA ILE A 268 -11.92 -5.67 2.27
C ILE A 268 -13.36 -6.06 2.60
N GLY A 269 -14.04 -6.81 1.73
CA GLY A 269 -15.29 -7.52 2.00
C GLY A 269 -16.55 -6.67 2.22
N LYS A 270 -16.43 -5.35 2.44
CA LYS A 270 -17.56 -4.42 2.64
C LYS A 270 -17.32 -3.13 1.85
N PRO A 271 -18.42 -2.44 1.42
CA PRO A 271 -18.27 -1.12 0.83
C PRO A 271 -17.51 -0.18 1.76
N LEU A 272 -16.62 0.64 1.20
CA LEU A 272 -15.82 1.59 1.98
C LEU A 272 -16.70 2.67 2.62
N LEU A 273 -17.68 3.19 1.88
CA LEU A 273 -18.62 4.19 2.38
C LEU A 273 -19.35 3.68 3.61
N ASP A 274 -19.53 4.54 4.60
CA ASP A 274 -20.22 4.28 5.87
C ASP A 274 -19.53 3.20 6.76
N THR A 275 -18.25 2.91 6.54
CA THR A 275 -17.53 1.95 7.41
C THR A 275 -17.51 2.41 8.86
N SER A 276 -17.16 3.67 9.12
CA SER A 276 -17.14 4.23 10.48
C SER A 276 -18.54 4.19 11.13
N LYS A 277 -19.59 4.42 10.36
CA LYS A 277 -20.98 4.29 10.83
C LYS A 277 -21.32 2.86 11.21
N ARG A 278 -20.98 1.87 10.37
CA ARG A 278 -21.17 0.44 10.68
C ARG A 278 -20.46 0.01 11.95
N ILE A 279 -19.24 0.50 12.18
CA ILE A 279 -18.46 0.26 13.40
C ILE A 279 -19.23 0.84 14.61
N ALA A 280 -19.61 2.12 14.55
CA ALA A 280 -20.33 2.79 15.63
C ALA A 280 -21.65 2.10 15.98
N GLU A 281 -22.46 1.74 14.98
CA GLU A 281 -23.72 1.01 15.16
C GLU A 281 -23.51 -0.38 15.78
N THR A 282 -22.41 -1.07 15.42
CA THR A 282 -22.09 -2.37 15.97
C THR A 282 -21.69 -2.25 17.45
N LEU A 283 -20.85 -1.28 17.78
CA LEU A 283 -20.43 -1.01 19.16
C LEU A 283 -21.63 -0.63 20.05
N ARG A 284 -22.54 0.20 19.54
CA ARG A 284 -23.79 0.55 20.28
C ARG A 284 -24.68 -0.64 20.59
N LYS A 285 -24.67 -1.69 19.76
CA LYS A 285 -25.44 -2.92 20.01
C LYS A 285 -24.79 -3.83 21.06
N TRP A 286 -23.51 -3.62 21.34
CA TRP A 286 -22.75 -4.40 22.31
C TRP A 286 -22.58 -3.69 23.66
N ALA A 287 -22.90 -2.40 23.72
CA ALA A 287 -22.93 -1.62 24.96
C ALA A 287 -24.21 -1.85 25.76
#